data_f3a70315b18eb5f0cff3c55b35c614e9
#
_entry.id   f3a70315b18eb5f0cff3c55b35c614e9
#
_cell.length_a   1.000
_cell.length_b   1.000
_cell.length_c   1.000
_cell.angle_alpha   90.00
_cell.angle_beta   90.00
_cell.angle_gamma   90.00
#
_symmetry.space_group_name_H-M   'P 1'
#
loop_
_entity.id
_entity.type
_entity.pdbx_description
1 polymer ?
#
loop_
_entity_poly.entity_id
_entity_poly.type
_entity_poly.pdbx_seq_one_letter_code
_entity_poly.pdbx_strand_id
1 'polypeptide(L)'
;MIMAYAIKNATFVHITQTRDYTFTDISGKKHYSVHNTNAFLDMETGVISGKTGFTGNAGYCYVCAVRQDERLFIVALLGCGWPGNKNYKWSDTKKLLSYGRENYQYMMLPELPQLPEIPVTEAAPGKEDPYPQKSDRSGYPPKQVMLKIHAVLSEKRS
;
A
#
# COMPACT_ATOMS: atom_id res chain seq x y z
N MET A 1 -6.68 2.48 0.48
CA MET A 1 -5.77 2.82 -0.62
C MET A 1 -4.78 3.93 -0.28
N ILE A 2 -4.78 4.45 0.95
CA ILE A 2 -3.94 5.59 1.39
C ILE A 2 -2.45 5.30 1.17
N MET A 3 -1.92 4.15 1.61
CA MET A 3 -0.51 3.81 1.46
C MET A 3 -0.07 3.77 -0.03
N ALA A 4 -0.89 3.22 -0.92
CA ALA A 4 -0.58 3.19 -2.35
C ALA A 4 -0.48 4.58 -2.99
N TYR A 5 -1.23 5.53 -2.46
CA TYR A 5 -1.13 6.93 -2.86
C TYR A 5 0.10 7.60 -2.23
N ALA A 6 0.30 7.40 -0.94
CA ALA A 6 1.36 8.04 -0.17
C ALA A 6 2.76 7.72 -0.69
N ILE A 7 3.02 6.47 -1.10
CA ILE A 7 4.33 6.06 -1.64
C ILE A 7 4.68 6.66 -3.01
N LYS A 8 3.75 7.36 -3.66
CA LYS A 8 4.03 8.16 -4.87
C LYS A 8 4.75 9.47 -4.54
N ASN A 9 4.67 9.91 -3.29
CA ASN A 9 5.34 11.10 -2.82
C ASN A 9 6.75 10.75 -2.32
N ALA A 10 7.78 11.24 -3.01
CA ALA A 10 9.19 10.96 -2.69
C ALA A 10 9.57 11.45 -1.28
N THR A 11 9.06 12.61 -0.86
CA THR A 11 9.32 13.16 0.47
C THR A 11 8.74 12.27 1.57
N PHE A 12 7.52 11.76 1.37
CA PHE A 12 6.91 10.82 2.30
C PHE A 12 7.74 9.54 2.42
N VAL A 13 8.18 8.98 1.30
CA VAL A 13 9.03 7.78 1.30
C VAL A 13 10.34 8.05 2.01
N HIS A 14 11.02 9.14 1.69
CA HIS A 14 12.28 9.53 2.32
C HIS A 14 12.15 9.63 3.86
N ILE A 15 11.13 10.34 4.33
CA ILE A 15 10.89 10.50 5.78
C ILE A 15 10.61 9.15 6.45
N THR A 16 9.76 8.32 5.85
CA THR A 16 9.36 7.04 6.46
C THR A 16 10.44 5.97 6.39
N GLN A 17 11.45 6.12 5.52
CA GLN A 17 12.63 5.26 5.45
C GLN A 17 13.78 5.74 6.33
N THR A 18 13.76 6.98 6.80
CA THR A 18 14.81 7.51 7.68
C THR A 18 14.79 6.72 8.99
N ARG A 19 15.90 6.07 9.33
CA ARG A 19 16.03 5.23 10.54
C ARG A 19 16.27 6.05 11.79
N ASP A 20 17.23 6.96 11.71
CA ASP A 20 17.63 7.81 12.81
C ASP A 20 17.65 9.26 12.33
N TYR A 21 17.18 10.16 13.16
CA TYR A 21 17.22 11.59 12.88
C TYR A 21 17.56 12.37 14.13
N THR A 22 18.52 13.26 14.02
CA THR A 22 18.94 14.15 15.10
C THR A 22 18.64 15.58 14.69
N PHE A 23 18.15 16.37 15.61
CA PHE A 23 17.89 17.78 15.42
C PHE A 23 18.06 18.57 16.70
N THR A 24 18.18 19.87 16.56
CA THR A 24 18.37 20.80 17.67
C THR A 24 17.17 21.75 17.69
N ASP A 25 16.78 22.19 18.87
CA ASP A 25 15.76 23.21 19.01
C ASP A 25 16.22 24.55 18.40
N ILE A 26 15.28 25.47 18.19
CA ILE A 26 15.56 26.78 17.58
C ILE A 26 16.57 27.57 18.38
N SER A 27 16.65 27.37 19.69
CA SER A 27 17.61 28.05 20.57
C SER A 27 19.03 27.47 20.51
N GLY A 28 19.22 26.32 19.88
CA GLY A 28 20.49 25.60 19.82
C GLY A 28 20.91 24.92 21.13
N LYS A 29 20.06 24.95 22.14
CA LYS A 29 20.42 24.47 23.51
C LYS A 29 20.05 23.02 23.76
N LYS A 30 19.06 22.49 23.05
CA LYS A 30 18.59 21.11 23.26
C LYS A 30 18.77 20.29 21.99
N HIS A 31 19.40 19.13 22.12
CA HIS A 31 19.59 18.17 21.06
C HIS A 31 18.61 17.01 21.24
N TYR A 32 18.02 16.57 20.16
CA TYR A 32 17.07 15.46 20.13
C TYR A 32 17.55 14.40 19.15
N SER A 33 17.36 13.16 19.53
CA SER A 33 17.57 12.01 18.65
C SER A 33 16.30 11.16 18.65
N VAL A 34 15.82 10.80 17.49
CA VAL A 34 14.64 9.96 17.31
C VAL A 34 15.00 8.78 16.43
N HIS A 35 14.43 7.62 16.77
CA HIS A 35 14.60 6.38 16.03
C HIS A 35 13.27 5.95 15.40
N ASN A 36 13.31 5.40 14.20
CA ASN A 36 12.13 4.96 13.49
C ASN A 36 11.51 3.73 14.18
N THR A 37 10.23 3.81 14.50
CA THR A 37 9.50 2.71 15.15
C THR A 37 9.15 1.57 14.19
N ASN A 38 9.40 1.73 12.89
CA ASN A 38 9.15 0.71 11.87
C ASN A 38 10.35 -0.25 11.77
N ALA A 39 10.47 -1.17 12.72
CA ALA A 39 11.54 -2.18 12.70
C ALA A 39 11.51 -3.09 11.45
N PHE A 40 10.40 -3.11 10.71
CA PHE A 40 10.28 -3.93 9.49
C PHE A 40 11.22 -3.47 8.37
N LEU A 41 11.68 -2.22 8.41
CA LEU A 41 12.71 -1.69 7.51
C LEU A 41 14.02 -2.49 7.54
N ASP A 42 14.33 -3.12 8.69
CA ASP A 42 15.55 -3.91 8.91
C ASP A 42 15.29 -5.41 8.85
N MET A 43 14.02 -5.82 8.85
CA MET A 43 13.60 -7.22 8.87
C MET A 43 13.32 -7.81 7.49
N GLU A 44 13.08 -6.97 6.49
CA GLU A 44 12.67 -7.40 5.16
C GLU A 44 13.24 -6.47 4.09
N THR A 45 13.69 -7.04 2.98
CA THR A 45 14.18 -6.28 1.84
C THR A 45 13.03 -5.70 1.02
N GLY A 46 13.29 -4.57 0.35
CA GLY A 46 12.30 -3.95 -0.53
C GLY A 46 11.19 -3.17 0.19
N VAL A 47 11.29 -2.96 1.50
CA VAL A 47 10.34 -2.12 2.24
C VAL A 47 10.47 -0.67 1.79
N ILE A 48 9.41 -0.15 1.16
CA ILE A 48 9.35 1.24 0.66
C ILE A 48 8.95 2.19 1.78
N SER A 49 7.98 1.78 2.59
CA SER A 49 7.41 2.63 3.64
C SER A 49 6.60 1.79 4.62
N GLY A 50 6.38 2.30 5.81
CA GLY A 50 5.49 1.71 6.78
C GLY A 50 5.17 2.65 7.93
N LYS A 51 4.02 2.43 8.57
CA LYS A 51 3.60 3.17 9.75
C LYS A 51 2.95 2.25 10.76
N THR A 52 3.46 2.31 11.97
CA THR A 52 2.89 1.62 13.14
C THR A 52 1.87 2.52 13.83
N GLY A 53 0.90 1.91 14.49
CA GLY A 53 -0.06 2.59 15.36
C GLY A 53 -0.45 1.71 16.52
N PHE A 54 -0.87 2.33 17.63
CA PHE A 54 -1.42 1.65 18.79
C PHE A 54 -2.38 2.56 19.54
N THR A 55 -3.53 2.02 19.88
CA THR A 55 -4.41 2.54 20.92
C THR A 55 -4.95 1.38 21.75
N GLY A 56 -5.36 1.62 23.00
CA GLY A 56 -5.90 0.57 23.87
C GLY A 56 -7.06 -0.20 23.23
N ASN A 57 -7.94 0.50 22.53
CA ASN A 57 -9.12 -0.09 21.89
C ASN A 57 -8.81 -0.76 20.55
N ALA A 58 -7.89 -0.18 19.75
CA ALA A 58 -7.59 -0.69 18.41
C ALA A 58 -6.48 -1.76 18.39
N GLY A 59 -5.73 -1.90 19.49
CA GLY A 59 -4.55 -2.77 19.51
C GLY A 59 -3.41 -2.24 18.62
N TYR A 60 -2.43 -3.08 18.36
CA TYR A 60 -1.36 -2.77 17.43
C TYR A 60 -1.84 -2.83 15.99
N CYS A 61 -1.56 -1.78 15.24
CA CYS A 61 -1.85 -1.69 13.82
C CYS A 61 -0.56 -1.42 13.05
N TYR A 62 -0.51 -1.90 11.82
CA TYR A 62 0.63 -1.66 10.94
C TYR A 62 0.18 -1.61 9.48
N VAL A 63 0.71 -0.69 8.74
CA VAL A 63 0.54 -0.64 7.29
C VAL A 63 1.91 -0.45 6.65
N CYS A 64 2.20 -1.22 5.61
CA CYS A 64 3.45 -1.07 4.86
C CYS A 64 3.27 -1.27 3.36
N ALA A 65 4.25 -0.78 2.62
CA ALA A 65 4.44 -1.04 1.20
C ALA A 65 5.80 -1.71 1.01
N VAL A 66 5.83 -2.82 0.29
CA VAL A 66 7.02 -3.62 0.01
C VAL A 66 7.08 -3.90 -1.48
N ARG A 67 8.23 -3.67 -2.09
CA ARG A 67 8.49 -4.01 -3.50
C ARG A 67 9.46 -5.18 -3.56
N GLN A 68 9.03 -6.26 -4.19
CA GLN A 68 9.85 -7.45 -4.42
C GLN A 68 9.50 -8.07 -5.77
N ASP A 69 10.49 -8.50 -6.53
CA ASP A 69 10.32 -9.12 -7.84
C ASP A 69 9.40 -8.29 -8.75
N GLU A 70 9.66 -6.99 -8.82
CA GLU A 70 8.86 -5.99 -9.55
C GLU A 70 7.40 -5.85 -9.08
N ARG A 71 6.98 -6.64 -8.09
CA ARG A 71 5.63 -6.58 -7.50
C ARG A 71 5.58 -5.64 -6.32
N LEU A 72 4.50 -4.87 -6.25
CA LEU A 72 4.20 -4.00 -5.13
C LEU A 72 3.14 -4.63 -4.23
N PHE A 73 3.53 -4.94 -3.01
CA PHE A 73 2.63 -5.42 -1.97
C PHE A 73 2.31 -4.31 -0.99
N ILE A 74 1.03 -4.19 -0.62
CA ILE A 74 0.58 -3.33 0.46
C ILE A 74 -0.12 -4.21 1.48
N VAL A 75 0.43 -4.24 2.68
CA VAL A 75 -0.11 -4.99 3.82
C VAL A 75 -0.69 -4.01 4.81
N ALA A 76 -1.89 -4.27 5.29
CA ALA A 76 -2.54 -3.52 6.36
C ALA A 76 -3.05 -4.47 7.43
N LEU A 77 -2.54 -4.33 8.63
CA LEU A 77 -2.92 -5.09 9.81
C LEU A 77 -3.64 -4.17 10.80
N LEU A 78 -4.80 -4.58 11.26
CA LEU A 78 -5.60 -3.87 12.24
C LEU A 78 -5.84 -4.79 13.45
N GLY A 79 -5.55 -4.31 14.65
CA GLY A 79 -5.75 -5.10 15.86
C GLY A 79 -4.88 -6.36 15.96
N CYS A 80 -3.64 -6.30 15.46
CA CYS A 80 -2.73 -7.46 15.44
C CYS A 80 -1.94 -7.64 16.73
N GLY A 81 -2.63 -7.60 17.87
CA GLY A 81 -2.08 -7.80 19.21
C GLY A 81 -2.30 -6.61 20.14
N TRP A 82 -2.14 -6.88 21.42
CA TRP A 82 -2.25 -5.92 22.52
C TRP A 82 -0.96 -5.92 23.35
N PRO A 83 -0.86 -5.15 24.45
CA PRO A 83 0.33 -5.17 25.31
C PRO A 83 0.76 -6.59 25.67
N GLY A 84 2.05 -6.90 25.52
CA GLY A 84 2.61 -8.25 25.59
C GLY A 84 2.91 -8.87 24.22
N ASN A 85 2.17 -8.52 23.17
CA ASN A 85 2.24 -9.14 21.84
C ASN A 85 2.59 -8.13 20.73
N LYS A 86 3.37 -7.12 21.04
CA LYS A 86 3.75 -6.03 20.09
C LYS A 86 4.45 -6.48 18.81
N ASN A 87 5.03 -7.67 18.82
CA ASN A 87 5.81 -8.20 17.68
C ASN A 87 4.96 -9.01 16.69
N TYR A 88 3.71 -9.34 17.00
CA TYR A 88 2.83 -10.10 16.10
C TYR A 88 2.67 -9.42 14.74
N LYS A 89 2.59 -8.08 14.71
CA LYS A 89 2.52 -7.33 13.46
C LYS A 89 3.67 -7.65 12.48
N TRP A 90 4.86 -7.93 12.97
CA TRP A 90 6.01 -8.27 12.12
C TRP A 90 5.90 -9.68 11.55
N SER A 91 5.57 -10.66 12.40
CA SER A 91 5.38 -12.05 11.96
C SER A 91 4.20 -12.19 11.00
N ASP A 92 3.10 -11.52 11.28
CA ASP A 92 1.91 -11.59 10.44
C ASP A 92 2.13 -10.86 9.09
N THR A 93 2.86 -9.74 9.09
CA THR A 93 3.28 -9.09 7.84
C THR A 93 4.11 -10.04 6.98
N LYS A 94 5.09 -10.75 7.55
CA LYS A 94 5.91 -11.73 6.81
C LYS A 94 5.07 -12.85 6.22
N LYS A 95 4.13 -13.40 6.98
CA LYS A 95 3.21 -14.45 6.51
C LYS A 95 2.37 -13.96 5.32
N LEU A 96 1.81 -12.76 5.41
CA LEU A 96 1.01 -12.17 4.34
C LEU A 96 1.84 -11.88 3.08
N LEU A 97 3.08 -11.43 3.23
CA LEU A 97 3.98 -11.23 2.10
C LEU A 97 4.35 -12.56 1.44
N SER A 98 4.66 -13.62 2.22
CA SER A 98 4.91 -14.96 1.67
C SER A 98 3.68 -15.47 0.91
N TYR A 99 2.52 -15.39 1.51
CA TYR A 99 1.27 -15.76 0.85
C TYR A 99 1.06 -14.97 -0.46
N GLY A 100 1.30 -13.66 -0.42
CA GLY A 100 1.20 -12.80 -1.61
C GLY A 100 2.16 -13.22 -2.72
N ARG A 101 3.41 -13.54 -2.37
CA ARG A 101 4.42 -14.00 -3.33
C ARG A 101 4.08 -15.33 -3.99
N GLU A 102 3.57 -16.26 -3.21
CA GLU A 102 3.28 -17.62 -3.65
C GLU A 102 2.00 -17.73 -4.49
N ASN A 103 1.00 -16.89 -4.18
CA ASN A 103 -0.34 -17.06 -4.74
C ASN A 103 -0.72 -16.02 -5.80
N TYR A 104 0.08 -14.97 -6.01
CA TYR A 104 -0.29 -13.90 -6.94
C TYR A 104 0.85 -13.52 -7.86
N GLN A 105 0.55 -13.50 -9.15
CA GLN A 105 1.48 -13.09 -10.20
C GLN A 105 0.85 -11.98 -11.03
N TYR A 106 1.66 -11.11 -11.59
CA TYR A 106 1.17 -10.20 -12.62
C TYR A 106 0.80 -11.02 -13.85
N MET A 107 -0.44 -10.88 -14.30
CA MET A 107 -0.83 -11.31 -15.63
C MET A 107 -0.95 -10.08 -16.54
N MET A 108 -0.30 -10.12 -17.68
CA MET A 108 -0.62 -9.23 -18.77
C MET A 108 -1.99 -9.68 -19.29
N LEU A 109 -3.01 -8.85 -19.13
CA LEU A 109 -4.27 -9.10 -19.80
C LEU A 109 -4.00 -9.02 -21.30
N PRO A 110 -4.42 -10.04 -22.08
CA PRO A 110 -4.36 -9.92 -23.53
C PRO A 110 -5.13 -8.66 -23.95
N GLU A 111 -4.62 -7.97 -24.96
CA GLU A 111 -5.38 -6.86 -25.54
C GLU A 111 -6.78 -7.39 -25.90
N LEU A 112 -7.79 -6.73 -25.33
CA LEU A 112 -9.16 -7.06 -25.70
C LEU A 112 -9.26 -6.84 -27.21
N PRO A 113 -9.79 -7.83 -27.97
CA PRO A 113 -10.04 -7.61 -29.37
C PRO A 113 -10.86 -6.34 -29.52
N GLN A 114 -10.47 -5.49 -30.47
CA GLN A 114 -11.24 -4.30 -30.76
C GLN A 114 -12.61 -4.78 -31.20
N LEU A 115 -13.62 -4.48 -30.38
CA LEU A 115 -15.00 -4.76 -30.77
C LEU A 115 -15.29 -3.93 -32.03
N PRO A 116 -15.87 -4.54 -33.08
CA PRO A 116 -16.27 -3.77 -34.24
C PRO A 116 -17.23 -2.67 -33.80
N GLU A 117 -17.07 -1.48 -34.37
CA GLU A 117 -18.01 -0.40 -34.13
C GLU A 117 -19.41 -0.88 -34.57
N ILE A 118 -20.31 -0.95 -33.61
CA ILE A 118 -21.70 -1.26 -33.91
C ILE A 118 -22.29 0.05 -34.43
N PRO A 119 -22.67 0.16 -35.73
CA PRO A 119 -23.29 1.36 -36.23
C PRO A 119 -24.64 1.53 -35.54
N VAL A 120 -24.75 2.55 -34.69
CA VAL A 120 -26.02 2.93 -34.07
C VAL A 120 -26.82 3.74 -35.09
N THR A 121 -27.73 3.11 -35.80
CA THR A 121 -28.46 3.71 -36.92
C THR A 121 -29.61 4.63 -36.49
N GLU A 122 -29.91 4.79 -35.21
CA GLU A 122 -31.04 5.63 -34.75
C GLU A 122 -30.70 6.36 -33.42
N ALA A 123 -29.55 6.97 -33.32
CA ALA A 123 -29.31 7.90 -32.21
C ALA A 123 -30.12 9.18 -32.48
N ALA A 124 -31.09 9.48 -31.63
CA ALA A 124 -31.84 10.74 -31.72
C ALA A 124 -30.83 11.92 -31.62
N PRO A 125 -30.80 12.87 -32.55
CA PRO A 125 -29.86 13.98 -32.50
C PRO A 125 -30.14 14.83 -31.26
N GLY A 126 -29.11 15.04 -30.42
CA GLY A 126 -29.13 16.03 -29.34
C GLY A 126 -29.13 15.52 -27.92
N LYS A 127 -28.93 14.22 -27.63
CA LYS A 127 -28.56 13.77 -26.29
C LYS A 127 -27.06 13.52 -26.27
N GLU A 128 -26.35 14.34 -25.50
CA GLU A 128 -24.94 14.06 -25.14
C GLU A 128 -24.88 12.66 -24.53
N ASP A 129 -23.93 11.88 -25.00
CA ASP A 129 -23.65 10.54 -24.45
C ASP A 129 -23.39 10.66 -22.94
N PRO A 130 -24.21 10.03 -22.06
CA PRO A 130 -23.99 10.10 -20.62
C PRO A 130 -22.70 9.39 -20.19
N TYR A 131 -22.04 8.69 -21.11
CA TYR A 131 -20.75 8.07 -20.88
C TYR A 131 -19.64 8.91 -21.51
N PRO A 132 -18.67 9.45 -20.74
CA PRO A 132 -17.58 10.22 -21.32
C PRO A 132 -16.89 9.36 -22.37
N GLN A 133 -16.86 9.88 -23.60
CA GLN A 133 -16.08 9.29 -24.70
C GLN A 133 -14.66 9.04 -24.17
N LYS A 134 -14.16 7.83 -24.35
CA LYS A 134 -12.82 7.42 -23.96
C LYS A 134 -11.78 8.23 -24.74
N SER A 135 -11.61 9.49 -24.35
CA SER A 135 -10.47 10.26 -24.80
C SER A 135 -9.22 9.66 -24.17
N ASP A 136 -8.37 9.10 -25.03
CA ASP A 136 -6.95 8.90 -24.81
C ASP A 136 -6.53 8.17 -23.53
N ARG A 137 -6.57 6.84 -23.57
CA ARG A 137 -5.94 5.97 -22.56
C ARG A 137 -4.44 5.72 -22.81
N SER A 138 -3.80 6.50 -23.69
CA SER A 138 -2.39 6.33 -24.04
C SER A 138 -1.42 6.67 -22.88
N GLY A 139 -1.92 7.24 -21.79
CA GLY A 139 -1.11 7.64 -20.63
C GLY A 139 -1.23 6.78 -19.36
N TYR A 140 -2.07 5.75 -19.36
CA TYR A 140 -2.12 4.85 -18.20
C TYR A 140 -1.10 3.73 -18.35
N PRO A 141 -0.19 3.54 -17.39
CA PRO A 141 0.63 2.34 -17.35
C PRO A 141 -0.29 1.11 -17.32
N PRO A 142 0.14 -0.04 -17.88
CA PRO A 142 -0.65 -1.25 -17.89
C PRO A 142 -1.25 -1.45 -16.50
N LYS A 143 -2.56 -1.75 -16.43
CA LYS A 143 -3.29 -1.86 -15.17
C LYS A 143 -2.56 -2.86 -14.27
N GLN A 144 -1.72 -2.36 -13.40
CA GLN A 144 -1.18 -3.14 -12.30
C GLN A 144 -2.35 -3.50 -11.40
N VAL A 145 -2.74 -4.76 -11.40
CA VAL A 145 -3.74 -5.24 -10.46
C VAL A 145 -3.13 -5.17 -9.08
N MET A 146 -3.49 -4.13 -8.34
CA MET A 146 -3.10 -3.98 -6.96
C MET A 146 -3.92 -4.96 -6.12
N LEU A 147 -3.30 -6.04 -5.71
CA LEU A 147 -3.95 -6.99 -4.84
C LEU A 147 -4.08 -6.40 -3.43
N LYS A 148 -5.31 -6.27 -2.97
CA LYS A 148 -5.61 -5.95 -1.58
C LYS A 148 -5.73 -7.24 -0.80
N ILE A 149 -4.77 -7.50 0.07
CA ILE A 149 -4.94 -8.54 1.09
C ILE A 149 -5.54 -7.85 2.31
N HIS A 150 -6.83 -8.03 2.55
CA HIS A 150 -7.48 -7.70 3.80
C HIS A 150 -7.47 -8.96 4.67
N ALA A 151 -6.51 -9.08 5.55
CA ALA A 151 -6.57 -10.10 6.58
C ALA A 151 -7.19 -9.48 7.84
N VAL A 152 -8.43 -9.81 8.13
CA VAL A 152 -9.04 -9.56 9.44
C VAL A 152 -8.73 -10.80 10.29
N LEU A 153 -7.62 -10.78 10.98
CA LEU A 153 -7.30 -11.80 11.97
C LEU A 153 -8.03 -11.47 13.27
N SER A 154 -9.34 -11.68 13.31
CA SER A 154 -10.15 -11.55 14.51
C SER A 154 -10.39 -12.90 15.19
N GLU A 155 -9.41 -13.75 15.28
CA GLU A 155 -9.49 -14.84 16.22
C GLU A 155 -8.90 -14.39 17.55
N LYS A 156 -9.79 -14.25 18.55
CA LYS A 156 -9.41 -14.21 19.96
C LYS A 156 -8.62 -15.50 20.20
N ARG A 157 -7.31 -15.42 20.22
CA ARG A 157 -6.48 -16.48 20.78
C ARG A 157 -6.67 -16.41 22.30
N SER A 158 -7.47 -17.34 22.83
CA SER A 158 -7.58 -17.67 24.25
C SER A 158 -6.23 -18.05 24.84
#